data_6d7b7da75c0297aba3876a9f50f90ccb
#
_entry.id   6d7b7da75c0297aba3876a9f50f90ccb
#
_cell.length_a   1.000
_cell.length_b   1.000
_cell.length_c   1.000
_cell.angle_alpha   90.00
_cell.angle_beta   90.00
_cell.angle_gamma   90.00
#
_symmetry.space_group_name_H-M   'P 1'
#
loop_
_entity.id
_entity.type
_entity.pdbx_description
1 polymer ?
#
loop_
_entity_poly.entity_id
_entity_poly.type
_entity_poly.pdbx_seq_one_letter_code
_entity_poly.pdbx_strand_id
1 'polypeptide(L)'
;MDDGMHGKAYVDTRYPLSALTSRVIAAAHEVHRTLGPGFEEVIYQRALAKELPAHELEYAREVWIDVVYKGQKVGRKRVDFVIGDNSGEVLMEVKAKARLEEVDFIQTLSYLKASGQRVGLLINFGSKRLEVKRLAN
;
A
#
# COMPACT_ATOMS: atom_id res chain seq x y z
N MET A 1 -7.06 -5.27 24.89
CA MET A 1 -6.75 -4.80 24.50
C MET A 1 -6.78 -4.27 24.20
N ASP A 2 -6.83 -4.67 23.84
CA ASP A 2 -6.58 -4.17 23.28
C ASP A 2 -6.68 -3.82 22.92
N ASP A 3 -6.95 -4.04 22.67
CA ASP A 3 -6.85 -3.58 22.01
C ASP A 3 -6.83 -3.27 21.58
N GLY A 4 -7.08 -3.67 21.46
CA GLY A 4 -6.88 -3.26 20.80
C GLY A 4 -7.15 -3.17 20.37
N MET A 5 -7.27 -3.43 20.08
CA MET A 5 -7.24 -3.10 19.48
C MET A 5 -7.09 -2.54 19.03
N HIS A 6 -7.08 -2.55 19.19
CA HIS A 6 -6.63 -1.96 18.37
C HIS A 6 -5.43 -2.13 17.70
N GLY A 7 -4.99 -1.74 17.43
CA GLY A 7 -3.85 -1.95 16.56
C GLY A 7 -3.00 -3.17 16.89
N LYS A 8 -2.83 -3.46 18.13
CA LYS A 8 -2.08 -4.65 18.55
C LYS A 8 -2.64 -5.96 18.00
N ALA A 9 -3.94 -6.01 17.81
CA ALA A 9 -4.59 -7.21 17.30
C ALA A 9 -4.12 -7.58 15.90
N TYR A 10 -3.55 -6.63 15.15
CA TYR A 10 -3.15 -6.84 13.77
C TYR A 10 -1.65 -6.94 13.57
N VAL A 11 -0.87 -6.76 14.63
CA VAL A 11 0.58 -6.85 14.53
C VAL A 11 1.00 -8.30 14.69
N ASP A 12 1.66 -8.85 13.68
CA ASP A 12 2.19 -10.20 13.71
C ASP A 12 3.69 -10.14 13.45
N THR A 13 4.48 -10.39 14.48
CA THR A 13 5.93 -10.25 14.42
C THR A 13 6.60 -11.27 13.51
N ARG A 14 5.87 -12.29 13.05
CA ARG A 14 6.39 -13.24 12.07
C ARG A 14 6.55 -12.62 10.70
N TYR A 15 5.86 -11.52 10.41
CA TYR A 15 5.91 -10.86 9.10
C TYR A 15 6.72 -9.57 9.19
N PRO A 16 7.62 -9.32 8.22
CA PRO A 16 8.40 -8.09 8.19
C PRO A 16 7.48 -6.87 8.12
N LEU A 17 7.82 -5.84 8.87
CA LEU A 17 7.14 -4.55 8.84
C LEU A 17 5.65 -4.62 9.17
N SER A 18 5.25 -5.62 9.97
CA SER A 18 3.84 -5.83 10.33
C SER A 18 3.24 -4.61 11.06
N ALA A 19 3.99 -3.99 11.97
CA ALA A 19 3.51 -2.81 12.68
C ALA A 19 3.29 -1.64 11.71
N LEU A 20 4.20 -1.46 10.76
CA LEU A 20 4.09 -0.41 9.75
C LEU A 20 2.87 -0.64 8.85
N THR A 21 2.73 -1.84 8.29
CA THR A 21 1.61 -2.15 7.39
C THR A 21 0.28 -2.03 8.12
N SER A 22 0.23 -2.39 9.40
CA SER A 22 -0.98 -2.25 10.22
C SER A 22 -1.47 -0.81 10.27
N ARG A 23 -0.56 0.14 10.45
CA ARG A 23 -0.92 1.56 10.49
C ARG A 23 -1.34 2.10 9.12
N VAL A 24 -0.68 1.63 8.05
CA VAL A 24 -1.07 1.99 6.69
C VAL A 24 -2.48 1.49 6.39
N ILE A 25 -2.77 0.25 6.76
CA ILE A 25 -4.09 -0.35 6.55
C ILE A 25 -5.15 0.40 7.35
N ALA A 26 -4.83 0.82 8.59
CA ALA A 26 -5.75 1.62 9.39
C ALA A 26 -6.09 2.94 8.71
N ALA A 27 -5.10 3.61 8.11
CA ALA A 27 -5.32 4.84 7.35
C ALA A 27 -6.24 4.58 6.15
N ALA A 28 -6.01 3.48 5.43
CA ALA A 28 -6.84 3.11 4.28
C ALA A 28 -8.28 2.83 4.70
N HIS A 29 -8.49 2.15 5.82
CA HIS A 29 -9.84 1.91 6.33
C HIS A 29 -10.55 3.20 6.67
N GLU A 30 -9.86 4.17 7.24
CA GLU A 30 -10.44 5.47 7.55
C GLU A 30 -10.91 6.18 6.29
N VAL A 31 -10.06 6.18 5.26
CA VAL A 31 -10.41 6.80 3.97
C VAL A 31 -11.62 6.10 3.35
N HIS A 32 -11.62 4.78 3.33
CA HIS A 32 -12.71 4.01 2.72
C HIS A 32 -14.02 4.19 3.48
N ARG A 33 -13.95 4.21 4.81
CA ARG A 33 -15.14 4.40 5.63
C ARG A 33 -15.76 5.77 5.40
N THR A 34 -14.92 6.79 5.21
CA THR A 34 -15.38 8.17 5.03
C THR A 34 -15.94 8.40 3.63
N LEU A 35 -15.24 7.91 2.60
CA LEU A 35 -15.61 8.19 1.21
C LEU A 35 -16.52 7.13 0.59
N GLY A 36 -16.38 5.89 0.98
CA GLY A 36 -17.06 4.78 0.32
C GLY A 36 -16.51 4.51 -1.08
N PRO A 37 -17.00 3.45 -1.74
CA PRO A 37 -16.61 3.17 -3.13
C PRO A 37 -17.27 4.15 -4.09
N GLY A 38 -16.75 4.23 -5.33
CA GLY A 38 -17.40 4.98 -6.40
C GLY A 38 -16.60 6.13 -6.97
N PHE A 39 -15.47 6.49 -6.36
CA PHE A 39 -14.61 7.55 -6.87
C PHE A 39 -13.45 6.96 -7.67
N GLU A 40 -12.77 7.82 -8.42
CA GLU A 40 -11.58 7.41 -9.18
C GLU A 40 -10.38 7.22 -8.25
N GLU A 41 -9.38 6.49 -8.72
CA GLU A 41 -8.17 6.20 -7.93
C GLU A 41 -7.53 7.44 -7.35
N VAL A 42 -7.44 8.52 -8.16
CA VAL A 42 -6.74 9.73 -7.73
C VAL A 42 -7.39 10.38 -6.50
N ILE A 43 -8.72 10.24 -6.36
CA ILE A 43 -9.42 10.78 -5.20
C ILE A 43 -8.97 10.06 -3.92
N TYR A 44 -8.90 8.73 -3.98
CA TYR A 44 -8.44 7.93 -2.84
C TYR A 44 -6.96 8.19 -2.53
N GLN A 45 -6.15 8.38 -3.56
CA GLN A 45 -4.74 8.71 -3.36
C GLN A 45 -4.59 10.05 -2.62
N ARG A 46 -5.36 11.06 -3.03
CA ARG A 46 -5.31 12.37 -2.37
C ARG A 46 -5.81 12.31 -0.94
N ALA A 47 -6.84 11.51 -0.68
CA ALA A 47 -7.34 11.32 0.68
C ALA A 47 -6.30 10.62 1.55
N LEU A 48 -5.65 9.58 1.02
CA LEU A 48 -4.57 8.88 1.72
C LEU A 48 -3.42 9.83 2.05
N ALA A 49 -3.06 10.72 1.11
CA ALA A 49 -1.99 11.68 1.35
C ALA A 49 -2.29 12.60 2.54
N LYS A 50 -3.56 12.85 2.81
CA LYS A 50 -3.98 13.62 3.98
C LYS A 50 -4.06 12.77 5.24
N GLU A 51 -4.42 11.50 5.09
CA GLU A 51 -4.65 10.63 6.24
C GLU A 51 -3.36 10.05 6.81
N LEU A 52 -2.39 9.70 5.95
CA LEU A 52 -1.17 9.03 6.38
C LEU A 52 -0.39 9.79 7.47
N PRO A 53 -0.20 11.12 7.36
CA PRO A 53 0.49 11.84 8.44
C PRO A 53 -0.22 11.76 9.79
N ALA A 54 -1.55 11.65 9.80
CA ALA A 54 -2.31 11.50 11.05
C ALA A 54 -2.00 10.18 11.74
N HIS A 55 -1.43 9.22 11.03
CA HIS A 55 -1.01 7.93 11.57
C HIS A 55 0.52 7.88 11.78
N GLU A 56 1.17 9.06 11.79
CA GLU A 56 2.60 9.18 12.02
C GLU A 56 3.42 8.47 10.94
N LEU A 57 2.96 8.54 9.69
CA LEU A 57 3.60 7.92 8.55
C LEU A 57 4.10 8.99 7.58
N GLU A 58 5.30 8.76 7.06
CA GLU A 58 5.84 9.57 5.97
C GLU A 58 5.58 8.85 4.67
N TYR A 59 5.49 9.60 3.59
CA TYR A 59 5.23 8.99 2.29
C TYR A 59 5.81 9.82 1.16
N ALA A 60 6.05 9.15 0.04
CA ALA A 60 6.27 9.77 -1.25
C ALA A 60 5.25 9.19 -2.22
N ARG A 61 4.75 10.04 -3.12
CA ARG A 61 3.77 9.63 -4.13
C ARG A 61 4.42 9.60 -5.50
N GLU A 62 3.88 8.75 -6.37
CA GLU A 62 4.28 8.70 -7.78
C GLU A 62 5.79 8.53 -7.90
N VAL A 63 6.28 7.50 -7.24
CA VAL A 63 7.73 7.22 -7.15
C VAL A 63 8.13 6.36 -8.34
N TRP A 64 9.15 6.82 -9.07
CA TRP A 64 9.68 6.06 -10.20
C TRP A 64 10.62 4.96 -9.70
N ILE A 65 10.43 3.76 -10.26
CA ILE A 65 11.33 2.63 -10.01
C ILE A 65 11.89 2.17 -11.36
N ASP A 66 13.18 1.83 -11.37
CA ASP A 66 13.83 1.34 -12.57
C ASP A 66 13.59 -0.15 -12.74
N VAL A 67 13.34 -0.56 -13.99
CA VAL A 67 13.32 -1.97 -14.34
C VAL A 67 14.65 -2.30 -14.98
N VAL A 68 15.37 -3.24 -14.39
CA VAL A 68 16.74 -3.59 -14.79
C VAL A 68 16.75 -5.02 -15.32
N TYR A 69 17.43 -5.21 -16.46
CA TYR A 69 17.63 -6.51 -17.06
C TYR A 69 19.13 -6.74 -17.23
N LYS A 70 19.65 -7.73 -16.54
CA LYS A 70 21.08 -8.09 -16.61
C LYS A 70 21.99 -6.89 -16.44
N GLY A 71 21.69 -6.09 -15.41
CA GLY A 71 22.50 -4.93 -15.04
C GLY A 71 22.22 -3.68 -15.83
N GLN A 72 21.29 -3.70 -16.80
CA GLN A 72 21.00 -2.53 -17.61
C GLN A 72 19.56 -2.11 -17.45
N LYS A 73 19.33 -0.80 -17.35
CA LYS A 73 18.00 -0.25 -17.27
C LYS A 73 17.29 -0.41 -18.60
N VAL A 74 16.14 -1.08 -18.58
CA VAL A 74 15.32 -1.30 -19.76
C VAL A 74 13.98 -0.58 -19.70
N GLY A 75 13.67 0.08 -18.58
CA GLY A 75 12.44 0.84 -18.46
C GLY A 75 12.27 1.33 -17.05
N ARG A 76 11.15 1.98 -16.79
CA ARG A 76 10.79 2.39 -15.42
C ARG A 76 9.28 2.38 -15.29
N LYS A 77 8.83 2.24 -14.03
CA LYS A 77 7.41 2.28 -13.69
C LYS A 77 7.22 3.22 -12.52
N ARG A 78 6.02 3.78 -12.41
CA ARG A 78 5.68 4.69 -11.33
C ARG A 78 4.76 3.96 -10.37
N VAL A 79 5.16 3.89 -9.10
CA VAL A 79 4.33 3.32 -8.05
C VAL A 79 3.58 4.43 -7.34
N ASP A 80 2.39 4.11 -6.82
CA ASP A 80 1.51 5.13 -6.25
C ASP A 80 2.08 5.73 -4.98
N PHE A 81 2.60 4.89 -4.08
CA PHE A 81 3.13 5.33 -2.79
C PHE A 81 4.32 4.48 -2.37
N VAL A 82 5.27 5.15 -1.72
CA VAL A 82 6.22 4.49 -0.82
C VAL A 82 5.99 5.14 0.53
N ILE A 83 5.69 4.32 1.54
CA ILE A 83 5.26 4.78 2.86
C ILE A 83 6.21 4.22 3.90
N GLY A 84 6.63 5.05 4.85
CA GLY A 84 7.59 4.59 5.82
C GLY A 84 7.53 5.27 7.17
N ASP A 85 8.33 4.71 8.05
CA ASP A 85 8.65 5.25 9.35
C ASP A 85 10.09 4.86 9.68
N ASN A 86 10.48 4.97 10.95
CA ASN A 86 11.85 4.63 11.35
C ASN A 86 12.19 3.14 11.17
N SER A 87 11.20 2.27 11.05
CA SER A 87 11.44 0.83 10.93
C SER A 87 11.65 0.37 9.50
N GLY A 88 11.28 1.18 8.51
CA GLY A 88 11.42 0.81 7.10
C GLY A 88 10.36 1.41 6.23
N GLU A 89 10.22 0.84 5.03
CA GLU A 89 9.30 1.34 4.00
C GLU A 89 8.53 0.19 3.38
N VAL A 90 7.32 0.52 2.91
CA VAL A 90 6.49 -0.39 2.12
C VAL A 90 6.04 0.33 0.85
N LEU A 91 5.91 -0.44 -0.21
CA LEU A 91 5.34 0.02 -1.46
C LEU A 91 3.83 -0.19 -1.42
N MET A 92 3.06 0.75 -1.97
CA MET A 92 1.61 0.58 -2.01
C MET A 92 1.05 0.99 -3.36
N GLU A 93 0.16 0.12 -3.90
CA GLU A 93 -0.62 0.39 -5.09
C GLU A 93 -2.08 0.53 -4.74
N VAL A 94 -2.73 1.53 -5.31
CA VAL A 94 -4.14 1.86 -5.06
C VAL A 94 -4.96 1.53 -6.28
N LYS A 95 -6.07 0.84 -6.08
CA LYS A 95 -7.03 0.53 -7.13
C LYS A 95 -8.42 1.02 -6.72
N ALA A 96 -9.28 1.27 -7.71
CA ALA A 96 -10.66 1.68 -7.50
C ALA A 96 -11.55 0.95 -8.50
N LYS A 97 -11.69 -0.35 -8.32
CA LYS A 97 -12.42 -1.23 -9.24
C LYS A 97 -13.36 -2.13 -8.43
N ALA A 98 -14.26 -2.81 -9.12
CA ALA A 98 -15.26 -3.63 -8.44
C ALA A 98 -14.62 -4.70 -7.57
N ARG A 99 -13.52 -5.28 -8.02
CA ARG A 99 -12.75 -6.27 -7.25
C ARG A 99 -11.34 -6.35 -7.82
N LEU A 100 -10.41 -6.78 -7.00
CA LEU A 100 -9.05 -7.06 -7.45
C LEU A 100 -9.03 -8.29 -8.35
N GLU A 101 -8.14 -8.27 -9.31
CA GLU A 101 -7.97 -9.35 -10.29
C GLU A 101 -6.51 -9.81 -10.26
N GLU A 102 -6.27 -10.97 -10.85
CA GLU A 102 -4.93 -11.55 -10.87
C GLU A 102 -3.89 -10.58 -11.44
N VAL A 103 -4.26 -9.84 -12.49
CA VAL A 103 -3.34 -8.88 -13.10
C VAL A 103 -2.87 -7.82 -12.11
N ASP A 104 -3.72 -7.44 -11.16
CA ASP A 104 -3.35 -6.43 -10.15
C ASP A 104 -2.27 -6.97 -9.22
N PHE A 105 -2.37 -8.24 -8.83
CA PHE A 105 -1.35 -8.89 -7.99
C PHE A 105 -0.04 -9.02 -8.73
N ILE A 106 -0.10 -9.49 -9.98
CA ILE A 106 1.09 -9.68 -10.82
C ILE A 106 1.83 -8.36 -10.99
N GLN A 107 1.09 -7.29 -11.27
CA GLN A 107 1.68 -5.96 -11.45
C GLN A 107 2.38 -5.48 -10.18
N THR A 108 1.68 -5.57 -9.05
CA THR A 108 2.23 -5.10 -7.78
C THR A 108 3.45 -5.92 -7.37
N LEU A 109 3.40 -7.23 -7.57
CA LEU A 109 4.55 -8.09 -7.27
C LEU A 109 5.74 -7.76 -8.17
N SER A 110 5.50 -7.45 -9.44
CA SER A 110 6.56 -7.04 -10.35
C SER A 110 7.23 -5.75 -9.90
N TYR A 111 6.44 -4.79 -9.45
CA TYR A 111 6.98 -3.53 -8.93
C TYR A 111 7.77 -3.75 -7.65
N LEU A 112 7.28 -4.64 -6.80
CA LEU A 112 7.97 -4.98 -5.57
C LEU A 112 9.35 -5.58 -5.87
N LYS A 113 9.43 -6.51 -6.82
CA LYS A 113 10.70 -7.11 -7.23
C LYS A 113 11.64 -6.06 -7.82
N ALA A 114 11.14 -5.21 -8.71
CA ALA A 114 11.97 -4.21 -9.37
C ALA A 114 12.49 -3.15 -8.39
N SER A 115 11.71 -2.79 -7.39
CA SER A 115 12.08 -1.77 -6.41
C SER A 115 13.03 -2.26 -5.33
N GLY A 116 13.13 -3.57 -5.13
CA GLY A 116 13.90 -4.12 -4.02
C GLY A 116 13.21 -3.99 -2.67
N GLN A 117 11.99 -3.50 -2.63
CA GLN A 117 11.22 -3.41 -1.39
C GLN A 117 10.81 -4.82 -0.96
N ARG A 118 10.79 -5.04 0.37
CA ARG A 118 10.45 -6.36 0.92
C ARG A 118 8.95 -6.60 0.96
N VAL A 119 8.17 -5.56 1.18
CA VAL A 119 6.74 -5.66 1.43
C VAL A 119 6.00 -4.64 0.60
N GLY A 120 4.90 -5.08 0.02
CA GLY A 120 3.98 -4.22 -0.71
C GLY A 120 2.56 -4.43 -0.23
N LEU A 121 1.75 -3.40 -0.41
CA LEU A 121 0.33 -3.44 -0.17
C LEU A 121 -0.41 -3.10 -1.45
N LEU A 122 -1.40 -3.91 -1.76
CA LEU A 122 -2.33 -3.67 -2.86
C LEU A 122 -3.69 -3.44 -2.22
N ILE A 123 -4.23 -2.24 -2.40
CA ILE A 123 -5.46 -1.83 -1.72
C ILE A 123 -6.47 -1.34 -2.74
N ASN A 124 -7.67 -1.91 -2.70
CA ASN A 124 -8.75 -1.54 -3.59
C ASN A 124 -9.87 -0.85 -2.83
N PHE A 125 -10.16 0.38 -3.23
CA PHE A 125 -11.19 1.22 -2.62
C PHE A 125 -12.53 1.16 -3.36
N GLY A 126 -12.57 0.49 -4.51
CA GLY A 126 -13.78 0.47 -5.35
C GLY A 126 -14.77 -0.61 -4.99
N SER A 127 -14.43 -1.51 -4.12
CA SER A 127 -15.34 -2.54 -3.65
C SER A 127 -16.08 -2.08 -2.39
N LYS A 128 -17.22 -2.73 -2.11
CA LYS A 128 -18.04 -2.40 -0.95
C LYS A 128 -17.23 -2.50 0.34
N ARG A 129 -16.43 -3.57 0.47
CA ARG A 129 -15.45 -3.71 1.54
C ARG A 129 -14.08 -3.38 0.97
N LEU A 130 -13.27 -2.72 1.79
CA LEU A 130 -11.88 -2.47 1.40
C LEU A 130 -11.17 -3.81 1.18
N GLU A 131 -10.59 -3.98 -0.01
CA GLU A 131 -9.76 -5.16 -0.26
C GLU A 131 -8.31 -4.79 0.01
N VAL A 132 -7.66 -5.57 0.86
CA VAL A 132 -6.25 -5.34 1.23
C VAL A 132 -5.49 -6.63 1.01
N LYS A 133 -4.42 -6.55 0.22
CA LYS A 133 -3.51 -7.68 0.00
C LYS A 133 -2.10 -7.26 0.36
N ARG A 134 -1.46 -8.05 1.19
CA ARG A 134 -0.08 -7.87 1.59
C ARG A 134 0.77 -8.81 0.76
N LEU A 135 1.76 -8.27 0.09
CA LEU A 135 2.68 -9.02 -0.75
C LEU A 135 4.08 -8.92 -0.16
N ALA A 136 4.82 -10.01 -0.24
CA ALA A 136 6.20 -10.04 0.25
C ALA A 136 7.11 -10.56 -0.84
N ASN A 137 8.29 -10.01 -0.88
CA ASN A 137 9.31 -10.40 -1.85
C ASN A 137 10.30 -11.38 -1.21
#